data_c9e157a3bc4102a4f79074bf5918b224
#
_entry.id   c9e157a3bc4102a4f79074bf5918b224
#
_cell.length_a   1.000
_cell.length_b   1.000
_cell.length_c   1.000
_cell.angle_alpha   90.00
_cell.angle_beta   90.00
_cell.angle_gamma   90.00
#
_symmetry.space_group_name_H-M   'P 1'
#
loop_
_entity.id
_entity.type
_entity.pdbx_description
1 polymer ?
#
loop_
_entity_poly.entity_id
_entity_poly.type
_entity_poly.pdbx_seq_one_letter_code
_entity_poly.pdbx_strand_id
1 'polypeptide(L)'
;MKASASPFKSIPLLLFAVIAISLGGCKPFWKFYDFKGANIPADINTFSVAFFGNEAQLVNPQLSMNFTEKLKSKFQTETRLGLLSSNGDYQFAGAITDYSITPAALNADIGTAQNQFNIKVRVEFTCEKYPEKNFTRDYAFFKLFDASASFQSVEEGLS
;
A
#
# COMPACT_ATOMS: atom_id res chain seq x y z
N MET A 1 33.09 26.66 62.93
CA MET A 1 33.69 26.44 61.61
C MET A 1 32.66 25.73 60.75
N LYS A 2 32.05 26.50 59.80
CA LYS A 2 30.99 26.00 58.90
C LYS A 2 31.64 25.54 57.62
N ALA A 3 31.50 24.27 57.28
CA ALA A 3 31.92 23.73 55.98
C ALA A 3 30.81 24.08 54.94
N SER A 4 31.18 24.90 53.96
CA SER A 4 30.38 25.22 52.81
C SER A 4 30.45 24.09 51.80
N ALA A 5 29.34 23.36 51.60
CA ALA A 5 29.22 22.37 50.56
C ALA A 5 28.90 23.09 49.22
N SER A 6 29.79 22.97 48.26
CA SER A 6 29.64 23.55 46.93
C SER A 6 28.57 22.79 46.08
N PRO A 7 27.58 23.46 45.48
CA PRO A 7 26.50 22.84 44.70
C PRO A 7 26.92 22.44 43.27
N PHE A 8 28.20 22.45 42.93
CA PHE A 8 28.67 22.34 41.55
C PHE A 8 28.91 20.91 41.05
N LYS A 9 28.76 19.87 41.90
CA LYS A 9 29.01 18.49 41.51
C LYS A 9 27.79 17.72 40.95
N SER A 10 26.58 18.28 41.04
CA SER A 10 25.34 17.60 40.62
C SER A 10 24.85 17.97 39.19
N ILE A 11 25.43 19.01 38.58
CA ILE A 11 25.06 19.48 37.25
C ILE A 11 25.36 18.46 36.15
N PRO A 12 26.55 17.80 36.10
CA PRO A 12 26.84 16.82 35.05
C PRO A 12 25.98 15.55 35.15
N LEU A 13 25.56 15.16 36.36
CA LEU A 13 24.69 14.01 36.56
C LEU A 13 23.28 14.24 36.07
N LEU A 14 22.75 15.45 36.26
CA LEU A 14 21.42 15.87 35.77
C LEU A 14 21.41 16.00 34.24
N LEU A 15 22.48 16.50 33.65
CA LEU A 15 22.61 16.62 32.18
C LEU A 15 22.68 15.24 31.51
N PHE A 16 23.35 14.27 32.16
CA PHE A 16 23.43 12.91 31.65
C PHE A 16 22.07 12.18 31.73
N ALA A 17 21.27 12.44 32.77
CA ALA A 17 19.92 11.88 32.92
C ALA A 17 18.94 12.41 31.83
N VAL A 18 19.03 13.68 31.47
CA VAL A 18 18.19 14.29 30.43
C VAL A 18 18.53 13.73 29.03
N ILE A 19 19.81 13.49 28.74
CA ILE A 19 20.25 12.88 27.49
C ILE A 19 19.81 11.42 27.37
N ALA A 20 19.79 10.66 28.46
CA ALA A 20 19.35 9.26 28.47
C ALA A 20 17.83 9.10 28.20
N ILE A 21 17.02 10.10 28.59
CA ILE A 21 15.56 10.08 28.37
C ILE A 21 15.22 10.42 26.90
N SER A 22 16.05 11.18 26.21
CA SER A 22 15.81 11.56 24.81
C SER A 22 16.15 10.45 23.79
N LEU A 23 16.90 9.41 24.16
CA LEU A 23 17.23 8.28 23.28
C LEU A 23 16.20 7.12 23.31
N GLY A 24 15.21 7.16 24.22
CA GLY A 24 14.20 6.12 24.38
C GLY A 24 12.93 6.27 23.53
N GLY A 25 12.80 7.32 22.73
CA GLY A 25 11.53 7.77 22.15
C GLY A 25 11.27 7.50 20.67
N CYS A 26 12.16 6.90 19.92
CA CYS A 26 11.88 6.54 18.52
C CYS A 26 11.41 5.08 18.41
N LYS A 27 10.15 4.81 18.73
CA LYS A 27 9.48 3.61 18.20
C LYS A 27 9.31 3.82 16.69
N PRO A 28 9.86 2.97 15.83
CA PRO A 28 9.71 3.16 14.40
C PRO A 28 8.23 3.06 14.03
N PHE A 29 7.70 4.13 13.48
CA PHE A 29 6.33 4.29 12.96
C PHE A 29 6.03 3.31 11.80
N TRP A 30 6.99 2.51 11.38
CA TRP A 30 6.93 1.54 10.29
C TRP A 30 6.09 0.30 10.56
N LYS A 31 5.58 0.11 11.79
CA LYS A 31 4.82 -1.09 12.17
C LYS A 31 3.37 -1.09 11.69
N PHE A 32 2.89 -0.01 11.04
CA PHE A 32 1.49 0.11 10.63
C PHE A 32 1.20 -0.35 9.19
N TYR A 33 2.22 -0.74 8.42
CA TYR A 33 2.05 -1.24 7.05
C TYR A 33 2.49 -2.69 6.87
N ASP A 34 2.48 -3.47 7.93
CA ASP A 34 2.66 -4.91 7.78
C ASP A 34 1.33 -5.54 7.35
N PHE A 35 1.17 -5.78 6.06
CA PHE A 35 0.06 -6.57 5.50
C PHE A 35 0.01 -8.01 6.06
N LYS A 36 1.02 -8.43 6.79
CA LYS A 36 1.02 -9.65 7.62
C LYS A 36 0.01 -9.61 8.78
N GLY A 37 -0.67 -8.49 8.99
CA GLY A 37 -1.63 -8.27 10.06
C GLY A 37 -3.09 -8.32 9.66
N ALA A 38 -3.47 -8.70 8.45
CA ALA A 38 -4.85 -9.10 8.20
C ALA A 38 -5.09 -10.36 9.05
N ASN A 39 -5.82 -10.19 10.16
CA ASN A 39 -6.20 -11.31 11.04
C ASN A 39 -7.20 -12.20 10.28
N ILE A 40 -6.64 -13.03 9.38
CA ILE A 40 -7.44 -13.99 8.61
C ILE A 40 -7.84 -15.09 9.57
N PRO A 41 -9.16 -15.29 9.82
CA PRO A 41 -9.65 -16.34 10.68
C PRO A 41 -9.09 -17.71 10.30
N ALA A 42 -8.88 -18.59 11.28
CA ALA A 42 -8.24 -19.88 11.07
C ALA A 42 -9.04 -20.84 10.16
N ASP A 43 -10.33 -20.62 10.04
CA ASP A 43 -11.28 -21.38 9.23
C ASP A 43 -11.35 -20.89 7.77
N ILE A 44 -10.66 -19.81 7.42
CA ILE A 44 -10.49 -19.31 6.06
C ILE A 44 -9.19 -19.86 5.50
N ASN A 45 -9.27 -20.67 4.45
CA ASN A 45 -8.12 -21.38 3.88
C ASN A 45 -7.90 -21.10 2.40
N THR A 46 -8.92 -20.59 1.71
CA THR A 46 -8.89 -20.42 0.26
C THR A 46 -9.32 -19.03 -0.17
N PHE A 47 -8.87 -18.63 -1.35
CA PHE A 47 -9.36 -17.42 -2.01
C PHE A 47 -9.54 -17.65 -3.51
N SER A 48 -10.35 -16.83 -4.13
CA SER A 48 -10.52 -16.75 -5.57
C SER A 48 -10.54 -15.30 -6.03
N VAL A 49 -10.01 -15.04 -7.22
CA VAL A 49 -10.00 -13.72 -7.86
C VAL A 49 -10.62 -13.86 -9.23
N ALA A 50 -11.76 -13.22 -9.44
CA ALA A 50 -12.38 -13.10 -10.75
C ALA A 50 -11.54 -12.19 -11.64
N PHE A 51 -11.72 -12.29 -12.95
CA PHE A 51 -11.07 -11.41 -13.90
C PHE A 51 -11.57 -9.96 -13.72
N PHE A 52 -10.65 -9.03 -13.52
CA PHE A 52 -10.96 -7.60 -13.42
C PHE A 52 -11.06 -7.01 -14.82
N GLY A 53 -12.28 -6.83 -15.30
CA GLY A 53 -12.55 -6.22 -16.60
C GLY A 53 -12.11 -4.75 -16.64
N ASN A 54 -11.88 -4.21 -17.85
CA ASN A 54 -11.61 -2.80 -18.03
C ASN A 54 -12.90 -2.13 -18.56
N GLU A 55 -13.51 -1.30 -17.72
CA GLU A 55 -14.70 -0.48 -18.01
C GLU A 55 -14.34 0.98 -18.28
N ALA A 56 -13.05 1.34 -18.24
CA ALA A 56 -12.58 2.68 -18.51
C ALA A 56 -12.75 3.05 -19.98
N GLN A 57 -12.80 4.34 -20.29
CA GLN A 57 -12.90 4.83 -21.69
C GLN A 57 -11.70 4.40 -22.55
N LEU A 58 -10.51 4.36 -21.96
CA LEU A 58 -9.31 3.80 -22.58
C LEU A 58 -9.23 2.30 -22.24
N VAL A 59 -9.49 1.46 -23.23
CA VAL A 59 -9.46 0.01 -23.04
C VAL A 59 -8.04 -0.52 -23.30
N ASN A 60 -7.38 -0.99 -22.26
CA ASN A 60 -6.13 -1.74 -22.35
C ASN A 60 -6.33 -3.17 -21.80
N PRO A 61 -6.53 -4.17 -22.66
CA PRO A 61 -6.75 -5.56 -22.22
C PRO A 61 -5.58 -6.12 -21.45
N GLN A 62 -4.34 -5.69 -21.75
CA GLN A 62 -3.14 -6.13 -21.07
C GLN A 62 -3.12 -5.68 -19.62
N LEU A 63 -3.62 -4.46 -19.34
CA LEU A 63 -3.72 -3.92 -17.99
C LEU A 63 -4.62 -4.79 -17.09
N SER A 64 -5.79 -5.19 -17.60
CA SER A 64 -6.73 -6.08 -16.88
C SER A 64 -6.11 -7.43 -16.54
N MET A 65 -5.42 -8.03 -17.49
CA MET A 65 -4.75 -9.31 -17.29
C MET A 65 -3.63 -9.17 -16.26
N ASN A 66 -2.74 -8.21 -16.45
CA ASN A 66 -1.60 -7.95 -15.54
C ASN A 66 -2.08 -7.64 -14.13
N PHE A 67 -3.11 -6.80 -13.98
CA PHE A 67 -3.68 -6.47 -12.67
C PHE A 67 -4.23 -7.72 -11.98
N THR A 68 -5.03 -8.51 -12.68
CA THR A 68 -5.63 -9.73 -12.12
C THR A 68 -4.57 -10.73 -11.66
N GLU A 69 -3.57 -10.98 -12.50
CA GLU A 69 -2.50 -11.95 -12.18
C GLU A 69 -1.59 -11.44 -11.04
N LYS A 70 -1.26 -10.16 -11.02
CA LYS A 70 -0.50 -9.56 -9.90
C LYS A 70 -1.27 -9.63 -8.58
N LEU A 71 -2.58 -9.40 -8.62
CA LEU A 71 -3.42 -9.52 -7.42
C LEU A 71 -3.42 -10.95 -6.89
N LYS A 72 -3.59 -11.96 -7.75
CA LYS A 72 -3.51 -13.38 -7.38
C LYS A 72 -2.14 -13.71 -6.76
N SER A 73 -1.07 -13.34 -7.45
CA SER A 73 0.29 -13.58 -7.00
C SER A 73 0.57 -12.95 -5.65
N LYS A 74 0.12 -11.72 -5.43
CA LYS A 74 0.31 -10.99 -4.17
C LYS A 74 -0.39 -11.70 -3.01
N PHE A 75 -1.63 -12.13 -3.18
CA PHE A 75 -2.33 -12.92 -2.17
C PHE A 75 -1.64 -14.24 -1.87
N GLN A 76 -1.15 -14.95 -2.89
CA GLN A 76 -0.42 -16.20 -2.70
C GLN A 76 0.90 -16.03 -1.94
N THR A 77 1.61 -14.92 -2.16
CA THR A 77 2.90 -14.67 -1.51
C THR A 77 2.77 -14.08 -0.11
N GLU A 78 1.75 -13.28 0.12
CA GLU A 78 1.60 -12.55 1.39
C GLU A 78 0.64 -13.24 2.37
N THR A 79 -0.12 -14.24 1.93
CA THR A 79 -1.06 -14.95 2.78
C THR A 79 -0.82 -16.46 2.74
N ARG A 80 -1.40 -17.18 3.72
CA ARG A 80 -1.41 -18.64 3.75
C ARG A 80 -2.53 -19.27 2.91
N LEU A 81 -3.31 -18.46 2.19
CA LEU A 81 -4.51 -18.92 1.50
C LEU A 81 -4.16 -19.63 0.19
N GLY A 82 -4.84 -20.73 -0.09
CA GLY A 82 -4.77 -21.43 -1.37
C GLY A 82 -5.62 -20.75 -2.44
N LEU A 83 -5.06 -20.55 -3.64
CA LEU A 83 -5.81 -20.00 -4.78
C LEU A 83 -6.72 -21.07 -5.38
N LEU A 84 -8.00 -20.74 -5.55
CA LEU A 84 -8.98 -21.51 -6.33
C LEU A 84 -9.40 -20.71 -7.57
N SER A 85 -9.85 -21.43 -8.59
CA SER A 85 -10.36 -20.79 -9.82
C SER A 85 -11.65 -20.00 -9.57
N SER A 86 -12.49 -20.47 -8.63
CA SER A 86 -13.75 -19.83 -8.21
C SER A 86 -14.16 -20.35 -6.84
N ASN A 87 -15.10 -19.66 -6.20
CA ASN A 87 -15.73 -20.08 -4.94
C ASN A 87 -14.72 -20.33 -3.79
N GLY A 88 -13.68 -19.53 -3.70
CA GLY A 88 -12.84 -19.48 -2.50
C GLY A 88 -13.59 -18.96 -1.29
N ASP A 89 -13.10 -19.24 -0.07
CA ASP A 89 -13.65 -18.66 1.16
C ASP A 89 -13.67 -17.12 1.10
N TYR A 90 -12.61 -16.53 0.54
CA TYR A 90 -12.54 -15.13 0.16
C TYR A 90 -12.67 -15.00 -1.36
N GLN A 91 -13.58 -14.19 -1.81
CA GLN A 91 -13.85 -13.96 -3.23
C GLN A 91 -13.62 -12.48 -3.54
N PHE A 92 -12.78 -12.24 -4.52
CA PHE A 92 -12.50 -10.90 -5.04
C PHE A 92 -13.01 -10.79 -6.46
N ALA A 93 -13.82 -9.78 -6.72
CA ALA A 93 -14.29 -9.41 -8.05
C ALA A 93 -14.16 -7.89 -8.23
N GLY A 94 -14.30 -7.39 -9.44
CA GLY A 94 -14.31 -5.96 -9.69
C GLY A 94 -13.92 -5.61 -11.11
N ALA A 95 -13.69 -4.32 -11.31
CA ALA A 95 -13.33 -3.77 -12.62
C ALA A 95 -12.41 -2.56 -12.47
N ILE A 96 -11.63 -2.29 -13.51
CA ILE A 96 -10.91 -1.03 -13.70
C ILE A 96 -11.92 -0.02 -14.24
N THR A 97 -12.33 0.95 -13.42
CA THR A 97 -13.39 1.90 -13.75
C THR A 97 -12.88 3.17 -14.38
N ASP A 98 -11.61 3.52 -14.17
CA ASP A 98 -10.98 4.66 -14.79
C ASP A 98 -9.50 4.37 -15.06
N TYR A 99 -9.03 4.85 -16.18
CA TYR A 99 -7.66 4.75 -16.62
C TYR A 99 -7.35 5.93 -17.52
N SER A 100 -6.43 6.78 -17.08
CA SER A 100 -6.09 7.98 -17.83
C SER A 100 -4.64 8.38 -17.66
N ILE A 101 -4.10 9.04 -18.68
CA ILE A 101 -2.79 9.70 -18.63
C ILE A 101 -3.04 11.18 -18.86
N THR A 102 -2.65 12.00 -17.91
CA THR A 102 -2.79 13.45 -17.98
C THR A 102 -1.41 14.11 -17.82
N PRO A 103 -1.13 15.22 -18.54
CA PRO A 103 0.05 16.01 -18.27
C PRO A 103 0.04 16.50 -16.82
N ALA A 104 1.11 16.25 -16.09
CA ALA A 104 1.31 16.85 -14.78
C ALA A 104 1.87 18.28 -14.96
N ALA A 105 1.53 19.17 -14.03
CA ALA A 105 2.09 20.51 -14.04
C ALA A 105 3.62 20.45 -13.98
N LEU A 106 4.30 21.25 -14.79
CA LEU A 106 5.75 21.37 -14.78
C LEU A 106 6.21 21.79 -13.38
N ASN A 107 6.93 20.93 -12.70
CA ASN A 107 7.71 21.35 -11.54
C ASN A 107 8.88 22.16 -12.07
N ALA A 108 8.87 23.46 -11.82
CA ALA A 108 9.89 24.40 -12.28
C ALA A 108 11.33 24.03 -11.82
N ASP A 109 11.44 23.23 -10.77
CA ASP A 109 12.73 22.80 -10.19
C ASP A 109 13.38 21.61 -10.93
N ILE A 110 12.63 20.82 -11.72
CA ILE A 110 13.15 19.60 -12.36
C ILE A 110 13.29 19.75 -13.88
N GLY A 111 12.69 20.78 -14.48
CA GLY A 111 12.86 21.12 -15.91
C GLY A 111 12.35 20.08 -16.92
N THR A 112 11.79 18.97 -16.49
CA THR A 112 11.26 17.91 -17.35
C THR A 112 9.74 17.86 -17.31
N ALA A 113 9.11 17.69 -18.48
CA ALA A 113 7.68 17.46 -18.59
C ALA A 113 7.35 16.10 -17.98
N GLN A 114 6.39 16.08 -17.05
CA GLN A 114 5.91 14.85 -16.43
C GLN A 114 4.46 14.56 -16.85
N ASN A 115 4.16 13.30 -16.95
CA ASN A 115 2.80 12.81 -17.08
C ASN A 115 2.37 12.15 -15.76
N GLN A 116 1.08 12.19 -15.50
CA GLN A 116 0.44 11.50 -14.40
C GLN A 116 -0.42 10.37 -14.94
N PHE A 117 -0.11 9.16 -14.55
CA PHE A 117 -0.94 8.00 -14.74
C PHE A 117 -1.95 7.93 -13.60
N ASN A 118 -3.23 7.79 -13.93
CA ASN A 118 -4.31 7.59 -12.96
C ASN A 118 -5.03 6.28 -13.27
N ILE A 119 -5.34 5.53 -12.23
CA ILE A 119 -6.15 4.32 -12.31
C ILE A 119 -7.14 4.29 -11.15
N LYS A 120 -8.40 3.92 -11.43
CA LYS A 120 -9.40 3.60 -10.41
C LYS A 120 -9.87 2.17 -10.59
N VAL A 121 -9.93 1.45 -9.51
CA VAL A 121 -10.36 0.06 -9.48
C VAL A 121 -11.47 -0.09 -8.45
N ARG A 122 -12.62 -0.59 -8.89
CA ARG A 122 -13.66 -1.06 -7.98
C ARG A 122 -13.35 -2.47 -7.57
N VAL A 123 -13.35 -2.72 -6.27
CA VAL A 123 -13.13 -4.03 -5.68
C VAL A 123 -14.37 -4.43 -4.89
N GLU A 124 -14.89 -5.59 -5.20
CA GLU A 124 -15.95 -6.27 -4.47
C GLU A 124 -15.35 -7.46 -3.74
N PHE A 125 -15.49 -7.46 -2.44
CA PHE A 125 -15.05 -8.54 -1.58
C PHE A 125 -16.24 -9.25 -0.99
N THR A 126 -16.26 -10.57 -1.10
CA THR A 126 -17.32 -11.43 -0.57
C THR A 126 -16.71 -12.57 0.25
N CYS A 127 -17.27 -12.81 1.41
CA CYS A 127 -16.98 -13.95 2.27
C CYS A 127 -18.30 -14.53 2.79
N GLU A 128 -18.63 -15.76 2.41
CA GLU A 128 -19.88 -16.40 2.84
C GLU A 128 -19.91 -16.69 4.35
N LYS A 129 -18.73 -17.02 4.93
CA LYS A 129 -18.62 -17.32 6.37
C LYS A 129 -18.72 -16.07 7.26
N TYR A 130 -18.40 -14.89 6.70
CA TYR A 130 -18.39 -13.61 7.40
C TYR A 130 -19.03 -12.51 6.54
N PRO A 131 -20.37 -12.57 6.31
CA PRO A 131 -21.05 -11.61 5.41
C PRO A 131 -20.92 -10.14 5.87
N GLU A 132 -20.71 -9.91 7.15
CA GLU A 132 -20.53 -8.58 7.73
C GLU A 132 -19.21 -7.91 7.30
N LYS A 133 -18.26 -8.69 6.76
CA LYS A 133 -16.99 -8.19 6.21
C LYS A 133 -17.07 -7.87 4.74
N ASN A 134 -18.17 -8.20 4.07
CA ASN A 134 -18.35 -7.91 2.66
C ASN A 134 -18.30 -6.41 2.40
N PHE A 135 -17.64 -6.02 1.33
CA PHE A 135 -17.59 -4.61 0.92
C PHE A 135 -17.45 -4.46 -0.58
N THR A 136 -17.87 -3.29 -1.07
CA THR A 136 -17.55 -2.77 -2.39
C THR A 136 -16.88 -1.42 -2.20
N ARG A 137 -15.67 -1.25 -2.75
CA ARG A 137 -14.89 -0.01 -2.62
C ARG A 137 -14.18 0.34 -3.91
N ASP A 138 -14.08 1.66 -4.15
CA ASP A 138 -13.27 2.21 -5.22
C ASP A 138 -11.91 2.64 -4.65
N TYR A 139 -10.84 2.18 -5.29
CA TYR A 139 -9.45 2.55 -4.99
C TYR A 139 -8.90 3.36 -6.14
N ALA A 140 -8.29 4.50 -5.83
CA ALA A 140 -7.65 5.35 -6.81
C ALA A 140 -6.15 5.43 -6.53
N PHE A 141 -5.35 5.26 -7.57
CA PHE A 141 -3.89 5.37 -7.53
C PHE A 141 -3.42 6.30 -8.62
N PHE A 142 -2.35 7.01 -8.36
CA PHE A 142 -1.66 7.78 -9.38
C PHE A 142 -0.15 7.56 -9.29
N LYS A 143 0.53 7.72 -10.41
CA LYS A 143 1.99 7.69 -10.50
C LYS A 143 2.45 8.76 -11.48
N LEU A 144 3.43 9.56 -11.05
CA LEU A 144 4.12 10.49 -11.94
C LEU A 144 5.23 9.76 -12.68
N PHE A 145 5.40 10.07 -13.96
CA PHE A 145 6.47 9.52 -14.78
C PHE A 145 6.94 10.56 -15.81
N ASP A 146 8.17 10.41 -16.28
CA ASP A 146 8.75 11.28 -17.28
C ASP A 146 7.97 11.17 -18.60
N ALA A 147 7.61 12.29 -19.21
CA ALA A 147 6.84 12.31 -20.46
C ALA A 147 7.58 11.64 -21.63
N SER A 148 8.91 11.50 -21.53
CA SER A 148 9.75 10.78 -22.50
C SER A 148 9.78 9.26 -22.27
N ALA A 149 9.34 8.77 -21.10
CA ALA A 149 9.32 7.35 -20.79
C ALA A 149 8.21 6.61 -21.56
N SER A 150 8.51 5.41 -22.04
CA SER A 150 7.49 4.59 -22.68
C SER A 150 6.48 4.09 -21.64
N PHE A 151 5.22 4.02 -22.03
CA PHE A 151 4.14 3.56 -21.17
C PHE A 151 4.40 2.15 -20.58
N GLN A 152 5.00 1.24 -21.36
CA GLN A 152 5.34 -0.10 -20.90
C GLN A 152 6.29 -0.11 -19.70
N SER A 153 7.25 0.81 -19.65
CA SER A 153 8.18 0.92 -18.51
C SER A 153 7.48 1.39 -17.22
N VAL A 154 6.37 2.12 -17.35
CA VAL A 154 5.57 2.58 -16.22
C VAL A 154 4.72 1.46 -15.64
N GLU A 155 4.14 0.60 -16.48
CA GLU A 155 3.37 -0.59 -16.06
C GLU A 155 4.24 -1.59 -15.29
N GLU A 156 5.46 -1.85 -15.74
CA GLU A 156 6.40 -2.73 -15.05
C GLU A 156 6.80 -2.20 -13.67
N GLY A 157 6.90 -0.89 -13.52
CA GLY A 157 7.22 -0.22 -12.25
C GLY A 157 6.04 -0.07 -11.27
N LEU A 158 4.86 -0.60 -11.58
CA LEU A 158 3.71 -0.73 -10.67
C LEU A 158 3.71 -2.07 -9.89
N SER A 159 4.79 -2.83 -10.03
CA SER A 159 5.00 -4.15 -9.40
C SER A 159 5.46 -4.00 -7.97
#